data_8780dbb0fda4a421eedded73e14eabb1
#
_entry.id   8780dbb0fda4a421eedded73e14eabb1
#
_cell.length_a   1.000
_cell.length_b   1.000
_cell.length_c   1.000
_cell.angle_alpha   90.00
_cell.angle_beta   90.00
_cell.angle_gamma   90.00
#
_symmetry.space_group_name_H-M   'P 1'
#
loop_
_entity.id
_entity.type
_entity.pdbx_description
1 polymer ?
#
loop_
_entity_poly.entity_id
_entity_poly.type
_entity_poly.pdbx_seq_one_letter_code
_entity_poly.pdbx_strand_id
1 'polypeptide(L)'
;MRKKTIIILIIIILVQILIRIYFGYQKQYFHMDEMYSYGLMNYNKLNIADNEDFLNKWHNKEYFEDYLEVNNNEIYNIKPVYENQKNDVHPPLYYLLLRISATFTINKFTKWTGILLNITIFIISSIMVYLISKELFKNKIYAVLTTLINGLTLISLNSTLYIRMYELCNLNILIITFLHMKIYNKEKIRPINIFLISTFMILGGLTHYYFLIYAFVLYLIYTVKCIKQKNYKNLMIYNIGILISSVIYILIFPYAISHIFFSYRGVTVEVDVIKNIVGYYKNINQEFFNGLLPFIIILTGIIAIKPKKSDIKMNGEMVLLVTPILIYLLTIVLKAPYIETRYIIPIYSSMIIAIAYCLREFVRKRASCKHTLFIISIIFFTIIYSPFVKNTKIEYIYSQYNNIAEKIAEKNLPIIYVFNTKENRILDDLYLFTLVDKSIIIDVENYDKIEKTESNFILICNNGVNEEKIKSTINGKIEYVQRMNACNIYEVKMDV
;
A
#
# COMPACT_ATOMS: atom_id res chain seq x y z
N MET A 1 -32.59 -2.47 -17.90
CA MET A 1 -31.23 -1.85 -17.98
C MET A 1 -30.53 -1.71 -16.63
N ARG A 2 -31.19 -1.26 -15.55
CA ARG A 2 -30.54 -1.09 -14.22
C ARG A 2 -30.03 -2.42 -13.62
N LYS A 3 -30.84 -3.49 -13.67
CA LYS A 3 -30.46 -4.82 -13.15
C LYS A 3 -29.26 -5.43 -13.90
N LYS A 4 -29.23 -5.38 -15.24
CA LYS A 4 -28.10 -5.90 -16.04
C LYS A 4 -26.76 -5.25 -15.70
N THR A 5 -26.72 -3.92 -15.51
CA THR A 5 -25.47 -3.21 -15.15
C THR A 5 -24.96 -3.63 -13.77
N ILE A 6 -25.84 -3.84 -12.79
CA ILE A 6 -25.47 -4.30 -11.46
C ILE A 6 -24.90 -5.73 -11.53
N ILE A 7 -25.53 -6.62 -12.28
CA ILE A 7 -25.04 -7.99 -12.46
C ILE A 7 -23.64 -8.00 -13.08
N ILE A 8 -23.41 -7.20 -14.14
CA ILE A 8 -22.10 -7.09 -14.77
C ILE A 8 -21.06 -6.56 -13.78
N LEU A 9 -21.40 -5.54 -12.98
CA LEU A 9 -20.49 -5.00 -11.97
C LEU A 9 -20.12 -6.05 -10.91
N ILE A 10 -21.10 -6.82 -10.44
CA ILE A 10 -20.87 -7.91 -9.48
C ILE A 10 -19.92 -8.96 -10.09
N ILE A 11 -20.18 -9.38 -11.34
CA ILE A 11 -19.32 -10.36 -12.04
C ILE A 11 -17.88 -9.82 -12.15
N ILE A 12 -17.71 -8.56 -12.54
CA ILE A 12 -16.38 -7.94 -12.63
C ILE A 12 -15.66 -7.96 -11.28
N ILE A 13 -16.32 -7.55 -10.21
CA ILE A 13 -15.73 -7.55 -8.87
C ILE A 13 -15.38 -8.97 -8.43
N LEU A 14 -16.26 -9.95 -8.67
CA LEU A 14 -15.98 -11.36 -8.35
C LEU A 14 -14.74 -11.88 -9.09
N VAL A 15 -14.61 -11.61 -10.39
CA VAL A 15 -13.42 -11.99 -11.17
C VAL A 15 -12.16 -11.33 -10.59
N GLN A 16 -12.24 -10.04 -10.23
CA GLN A 16 -11.12 -9.33 -9.62
C GLN A 16 -10.73 -9.89 -8.24
N ILE A 17 -11.69 -10.35 -7.44
CA ILE A 17 -11.44 -11.05 -6.18
C ILE A 17 -10.71 -12.37 -6.43
N LEU A 18 -11.20 -13.19 -7.38
CA LEU A 18 -10.56 -14.48 -7.72
C LEU A 18 -9.11 -14.30 -8.17
N ILE A 19 -8.83 -13.27 -8.97
CA ILE A 19 -7.47 -12.93 -9.39
C ILE A 19 -6.59 -12.58 -8.18
N ARG A 20 -7.08 -11.81 -7.21
CA ARG A 20 -6.33 -11.47 -5.99
C ARG A 20 -6.07 -12.66 -5.10
N ILE A 21 -7.06 -13.55 -4.96
CA ILE A 21 -6.90 -14.82 -4.25
C ILE A 21 -5.82 -15.67 -4.94
N TYR A 22 -5.86 -15.79 -6.27
CA TYR A 22 -4.86 -16.53 -7.04
C TYR A 22 -3.44 -15.99 -6.80
N PHE A 23 -3.23 -14.68 -6.90
CA PHE A 23 -1.92 -14.10 -6.63
C PHE A 23 -1.55 -14.11 -5.15
N GLY A 24 -2.53 -14.06 -4.24
CA GLY A 24 -2.31 -14.25 -2.81
C GLY A 24 -1.75 -15.63 -2.48
N TYR A 25 -2.22 -16.68 -3.17
CA TYR A 25 -1.63 -18.03 -3.04
C TYR A 25 -0.17 -18.06 -3.49
N GLN A 26 0.18 -17.31 -4.54
CA GLN A 26 1.55 -17.25 -5.08
C GLN A 26 2.50 -16.38 -4.27
N LYS A 27 2.03 -15.63 -3.27
CA LYS A 27 2.88 -14.82 -2.39
C LYS A 27 3.79 -15.72 -1.57
N GLN A 28 5.11 -15.59 -1.80
CA GLN A 28 6.15 -16.47 -1.28
C GLN A 28 6.91 -15.88 -0.07
N TYR A 29 6.80 -14.57 0.12
CA TYR A 29 7.53 -13.90 1.18
C TYR A 29 6.84 -12.60 1.62
N PHE A 30 7.44 -11.88 2.57
CA PHE A 30 6.93 -10.62 3.10
C PHE A 30 7.97 -9.51 3.00
N HIS A 31 7.51 -8.28 2.90
CA HIS A 31 8.33 -7.10 3.10
C HIS A 31 8.46 -6.79 4.60
N MET A 32 9.58 -6.18 5.01
CA MET A 32 9.79 -5.72 6.38
C MET A 32 8.59 -4.93 6.94
N ASP A 33 8.04 -4.01 6.15
CA ASP A 33 6.87 -3.22 6.54
C ASP A 33 5.61 -4.06 6.79
N GLU A 34 5.46 -5.21 6.11
CA GLU A 34 4.34 -6.12 6.33
C GLU A 34 4.51 -6.85 7.67
N MET A 35 5.72 -7.28 7.98
CA MET A 35 6.05 -7.86 9.29
C MET A 35 5.85 -6.84 10.42
N TYR A 36 6.26 -5.59 10.21
CA TYR A 36 5.91 -4.49 11.11
C TYR A 36 4.40 -4.33 11.27
N SER A 37 3.59 -4.51 10.22
CA SER A 37 2.13 -4.39 10.36
C SER A 37 1.56 -5.41 11.34
N TYR A 38 2.05 -6.65 11.31
CA TYR A 38 1.64 -7.69 12.25
C TYR A 38 2.14 -7.40 13.68
N GLY A 39 3.40 -7.04 13.84
CA GLY A 39 3.95 -6.66 15.13
C GLY A 39 3.24 -5.43 15.73
N LEU A 40 2.99 -4.38 14.93
CA LEU A 40 2.32 -3.16 15.38
C LEU A 40 0.85 -3.39 15.80
N MET A 41 0.18 -4.39 15.24
CA MET A 41 -1.18 -4.72 15.66
C MET A 41 -1.23 -5.54 16.96
N ASN A 42 -0.15 -6.24 17.30
CA ASN A 42 -0.20 -7.31 18.32
C ASN A 42 0.79 -7.13 19.46
N TYR A 43 2.07 -6.93 19.15
CA TYR A 43 3.12 -7.03 20.13
C TYR A 43 3.20 -5.83 21.08
N ASN A 44 3.63 -6.06 22.33
CA ASN A 44 3.66 -5.01 23.36
C ASN A 44 4.87 -4.06 23.26
N LYS A 45 5.83 -4.36 22.38
CA LYS A 45 6.97 -3.50 22.04
C LYS A 45 6.98 -3.21 20.54
N LEU A 46 7.48 -2.03 20.16
CA LEU A 46 7.51 -1.61 18.77
C LEU A 46 8.26 -2.61 17.87
N ASN A 47 9.40 -3.10 18.34
CA ASN A 47 10.25 -4.02 17.58
C ASN A 47 10.61 -5.24 18.47
N ILE A 48 10.58 -6.44 17.88
CA ILE A 48 11.01 -7.67 18.56
C ILE A 48 12.49 -7.60 18.97
N ALA A 49 13.32 -6.91 18.19
CA ALA A 49 14.75 -6.71 18.48
C ALA A 49 15.02 -5.85 19.73
N ASP A 50 14.01 -5.16 20.28
CA ASP A 50 14.12 -4.37 21.52
C ASP A 50 14.05 -5.27 22.78
N ASN A 51 13.84 -6.58 22.62
CA ASN A 51 13.88 -7.53 23.73
C ASN A 51 15.33 -7.82 24.14
N GLU A 52 15.59 -7.78 25.45
CA GLU A 52 16.90 -8.11 26.01
C GLU A 52 17.38 -9.52 25.68
N ASP A 53 16.43 -10.45 25.45
CA ASP A 53 16.69 -11.84 25.12
C ASP A 53 16.90 -12.11 23.65
N PHE A 54 16.65 -11.14 22.78
CA PHE A 54 16.59 -11.33 21.33
C PHE A 54 17.93 -11.82 20.75
N LEU A 55 19.04 -11.27 21.24
CA LEU A 55 20.37 -11.59 20.73
C LEU A 55 21.06 -12.66 21.54
N ASN A 56 21.86 -13.49 20.88
CA ASN A 56 22.80 -14.44 21.47
C ASN A 56 22.16 -15.56 22.33
N LYS A 57 20.85 -15.78 22.16
CA LYS A 57 20.09 -16.88 22.76
C LYS A 57 19.37 -17.69 21.68
N TRP A 58 19.25 -19.00 21.95
CA TRP A 58 18.46 -19.89 21.11
C TRP A 58 16.96 -19.64 21.35
N HIS A 59 16.21 -19.49 20.25
CA HIS A 59 14.76 -19.33 20.25
C HIS A 59 14.11 -20.44 19.44
N ASN A 60 12.92 -20.83 19.86
CA ASN A 60 12.01 -21.64 19.06
C ASN A 60 11.14 -20.75 18.19
N LYS A 61 10.36 -21.33 17.26
CA LYS A 61 9.49 -20.58 16.35
C LYS A 61 8.41 -19.78 17.08
N GLU A 62 7.89 -20.28 18.20
CA GLU A 62 6.84 -19.64 18.99
C GLU A 62 7.26 -18.26 19.48
N TYR A 63 8.56 -18.05 19.76
CA TYR A 63 9.09 -16.73 20.12
C TYR A 63 8.87 -15.66 19.03
N PHE A 64 8.99 -16.05 17.77
CA PHE A 64 8.80 -15.15 16.63
C PHE A 64 7.31 -15.06 16.22
N GLU A 65 6.57 -16.15 16.36
CA GLU A 65 5.13 -16.19 16.12
C GLU A 65 4.39 -15.28 17.11
N ASP A 66 4.79 -15.26 18.40
CA ASP A 66 4.19 -14.38 19.43
C ASP A 66 4.26 -12.89 19.07
N TYR A 67 5.26 -12.48 18.30
CA TYR A 67 5.34 -11.12 17.77
C TYR A 67 4.26 -10.84 16.70
N LEU A 68 3.85 -11.85 15.93
CA LEU A 68 3.07 -11.70 14.70
C LEU A 68 1.59 -12.10 14.85
N GLU A 69 1.24 -12.93 15.83
CA GLU A 69 -0.10 -13.50 15.98
C GLU A 69 -0.85 -12.94 17.19
N VAL A 70 -2.17 -13.05 17.15
CA VAL A 70 -3.04 -12.68 18.27
C VAL A 70 -3.40 -13.92 19.04
N ASN A 71 -3.03 -13.97 20.32
CA ASN A 71 -3.31 -15.07 21.23
C ASN A 71 -4.74 -15.03 21.76
N ASN A 72 -5.31 -16.20 22.10
CA ASN A 72 -6.69 -16.35 22.62
C ASN A 72 -7.02 -15.40 23.77
N ASN A 73 -6.08 -15.17 24.68
CA ASN A 73 -6.28 -14.34 25.88
C ASN A 73 -6.27 -12.84 25.57
N GLU A 74 -5.89 -12.45 24.34
CA GLU A 74 -5.66 -11.05 23.95
C GLU A 74 -6.60 -10.55 22.84
N ILE A 75 -7.60 -11.33 22.44
CA ILE A 75 -8.47 -11.03 21.29
C ILE A 75 -9.06 -9.61 21.36
N TYR A 76 -9.50 -9.18 22.54
CA TYR A 76 -10.14 -7.87 22.75
C TYR A 76 -9.16 -6.78 23.22
N ASN A 77 -7.88 -7.10 23.37
CA ASN A 77 -6.88 -6.16 23.81
C ASN A 77 -6.39 -5.30 22.64
N ILE A 78 -6.96 -4.10 22.47
CA ILE A 78 -6.53 -3.14 21.44
C ILE A 78 -5.39 -2.22 21.91
N LYS A 79 -4.98 -2.31 23.16
CA LYS A 79 -3.94 -1.46 23.76
C LYS A 79 -2.61 -1.52 23.00
N PRO A 80 -2.11 -2.70 22.58
CA PRO A 80 -0.85 -2.78 21.83
C PRO A 80 -0.86 -1.92 20.56
N VAL A 81 -1.98 -1.90 19.82
CA VAL A 81 -2.10 -1.07 18.61
C VAL A 81 -1.85 0.41 18.92
N TYR A 82 -2.48 0.93 19.97
CA TYR A 82 -2.37 2.34 20.32
C TYR A 82 -0.97 2.71 20.84
N GLU A 83 -0.43 1.88 21.72
CA GLU A 83 0.91 2.12 22.32
C GLU A 83 2.01 2.02 21.25
N ASN A 84 1.94 1.04 20.34
CA ASN A 84 2.88 0.93 19.25
C ASN A 84 2.79 2.13 18.31
N GLN A 85 1.57 2.53 17.92
CA GLN A 85 1.41 3.67 17.02
C GLN A 85 1.79 5.00 17.66
N LYS A 86 1.74 5.14 18.98
CA LYS A 86 2.30 6.29 19.70
C LYS A 86 3.79 6.48 19.42
N ASN A 87 4.54 5.38 19.32
CA ASN A 87 5.99 5.35 19.16
C ASN A 87 6.44 5.15 17.69
N ASP A 88 5.52 4.76 16.78
CA ASP A 88 5.74 4.69 15.34
C ASP A 88 5.43 6.05 14.68
N VAL A 89 5.43 6.09 13.37
CA VAL A 89 5.16 7.29 12.55
C VAL A 89 3.89 7.17 11.71
N HIS A 90 3.06 6.17 11.98
CA HIS A 90 1.81 5.93 11.25
C HIS A 90 0.59 5.97 12.15
N PRO A 91 -0.58 6.42 11.65
CA PRO A 91 -1.83 6.41 12.41
C PRO A 91 -2.39 4.99 12.64
N PRO A 92 -3.28 4.77 13.65
CA PRO A 92 -3.62 3.44 14.17
C PRO A 92 -4.69 2.67 13.41
N LEU A 93 -5.52 3.29 12.55
CA LEU A 93 -6.76 2.66 12.06
C LEU A 93 -6.53 1.36 11.29
N TYR A 94 -5.54 1.31 10.42
CA TYR A 94 -5.27 0.09 9.64
C TYR A 94 -4.87 -1.08 10.55
N TYR A 95 -4.02 -0.84 11.52
CA TYR A 95 -3.51 -1.85 12.45
C TYR A 95 -4.61 -2.35 13.39
N LEU A 96 -5.56 -1.47 13.75
CA LEU A 96 -6.76 -1.85 14.48
C LEU A 96 -7.65 -2.79 13.64
N LEU A 97 -7.86 -2.48 12.36
CA LEU A 97 -8.61 -3.35 11.45
C LEU A 97 -7.88 -4.67 11.19
N LEU A 98 -6.55 -4.66 11.10
CA LEU A 98 -5.74 -5.86 10.95
C LEU A 98 -5.85 -6.75 12.19
N ARG A 99 -5.83 -6.16 13.40
CA ARG A 99 -6.07 -6.90 14.65
C ARG A 99 -7.47 -7.53 14.68
N ILE A 100 -8.50 -6.79 14.26
CA ILE A 100 -9.85 -7.36 14.14
C ILE A 100 -9.86 -8.51 13.11
N SER A 101 -9.17 -8.37 11.98
CA SER A 101 -9.03 -9.46 11.00
C SER A 101 -8.31 -10.68 11.59
N ALA A 102 -7.30 -10.47 12.44
CA ALA A 102 -6.55 -11.54 13.10
C ALA A 102 -7.39 -12.36 14.09
N THR A 103 -8.52 -11.84 14.56
CA THR A 103 -9.44 -12.63 15.40
C THR A 103 -10.07 -13.82 14.67
N PHE A 104 -9.97 -13.88 13.35
CA PHE A 104 -10.37 -15.06 12.56
C PHE A 104 -9.24 -16.08 12.36
N THR A 105 -8.00 -15.73 12.78
CA THR A 105 -6.80 -16.57 12.66
C THR A 105 -6.01 -16.60 13.97
N ILE A 106 -6.71 -16.82 15.08
CA ILE A 106 -6.13 -16.83 16.43
C ILE A 106 -5.04 -17.91 16.54
N ASN A 107 -3.97 -17.60 17.25
CA ASN A 107 -2.79 -18.45 17.44
C ASN A 107 -2.22 -18.96 16.10
N LYS A 108 -2.30 -18.10 15.07
CA LYS A 108 -1.75 -18.47 13.76
C LYS A 108 -1.33 -17.24 12.97
N PHE A 109 -0.05 -17.14 12.70
CA PHE A 109 0.45 -16.19 11.70
C PHE A 109 0.13 -16.67 10.28
N THR A 110 -0.50 -15.83 9.48
CA THR A 110 -0.80 -16.12 8.07
C THR A 110 -0.94 -14.86 7.23
N LYS A 111 -0.42 -14.91 6.00
CA LYS A 111 -0.61 -13.82 5.00
C LYS A 111 -2.07 -13.49 4.74
N TRP A 112 -2.96 -14.47 4.90
CA TRP A 112 -4.38 -14.32 4.58
C TRP A 112 -5.11 -13.35 5.50
N THR A 113 -4.66 -13.18 6.74
CA THR A 113 -5.20 -12.17 7.67
C THR A 113 -5.19 -10.77 7.04
N GLY A 114 -4.05 -10.34 6.49
CA GLY A 114 -3.91 -9.04 5.86
C GLY A 114 -4.46 -8.99 4.43
N ILE A 115 -4.24 -10.03 3.62
CA ILE A 115 -4.71 -10.07 2.24
C ILE A 115 -6.24 -10.02 2.16
N LEU A 116 -6.97 -10.78 3.00
CA LEU A 116 -8.43 -10.78 3.01
C LEU A 116 -9.00 -9.44 3.52
N LEU A 117 -8.35 -8.81 4.49
CA LEU A 117 -8.68 -7.44 4.88
C LEU A 117 -8.55 -6.49 3.67
N ASN A 118 -7.42 -6.51 2.98
CA ASN A 118 -7.19 -5.64 1.83
C ASN A 118 -8.15 -5.94 0.66
N ILE A 119 -8.49 -7.21 0.41
CA ILE A 119 -9.52 -7.58 -0.57
C ILE A 119 -10.90 -7.01 -0.17
N THR A 120 -11.25 -7.05 1.10
CA THR A 120 -12.52 -6.48 1.61
C THR A 120 -12.55 -4.97 1.37
N ILE A 121 -11.46 -4.27 1.67
CA ILE A 121 -11.31 -2.84 1.41
C ILE A 121 -11.40 -2.55 -0.10
N PHE A 122 -10.72 -3.36 -0.93
CA PHE A 122 -10.74 -3.24 -2.39
C PHE A 122 -12.15 -3.41 -2.99
N ILE A 123 -12.99 -4.30 -2.46
CA ILE A 123 -14.39 -4.43 -2.92
C ILE A 123 -15.13 -3.11 -2.77
N ILE A 124 -14.98 -2.46 -1.61
CA ILE A 124 -15.62 -1.17 -1.34
C ILE A 124 -15.01 -0.08 -2.24
N SER A 125 -13.68 -0.08 -2.42
CA SER A 125 -12.98 0.82 -3.36
C SER A 125 -13.51 0.68 -4.79
N SER A 126 -13.72 -0.54 -5.27
CA SER A 126 -14.28 -0.81 -6.61
C SER A 126 -15.69 -0.26 -6.78
N ILE A 127 -16.53 -0.36 -5.76
CA ILE A 127 -17.87 0.26 -5.75
C ILE A 127 -17.76 1.77 -5.82
N MET A 128 -16.83 2.36 -5.06
CA MET A 128 -16.60 3.82 -5.08
C MET A 128 -16.08 4.31 -6.43
N VAL A 129 -15.16 3.56 -7.06
CA VAL A 129 -14.69 3.84 -8.43
C VAL A 129 -15.86 3.87 -9.41
N TYR A 130 -16.76 2.89 -9.34
CA TYR A 130 -17.97 2.89 -10.18
C TYR A 130 -18.86 4.11 -9.93
N LEU A 131 -19.09 4.47 -8.66
CA LEU A 131 -19.96 5.60 -8.29
C LEU A 131 -19.39 6.94 -8.76
N ILE A 132 -18.08 7.18 -8.54
CA ILE A 132 -17.39 8.39 -9.00
C ILE A 132 -17.39 8.46 -10.52
N SER A 133 -17.00 7.37 -11.18
CA SER A 133 -16.97 7.30 -12.64
C SER A 133 -18.36 7.53 -13.25
N LYS A 134 -19.40 6.95 -12.65
CA LYS A 134 -20.78 7.16 -13.08
C LYS A 134 -21.21 8.64 -12.95
N GLU A 135 -20.78 9.31 -11.88
CA GLU A 135 -21.05 10.74 -11.68
C GLU A 135 -20.34 11.60 -12.73
N LEU A 136 -19.06 11.30 -13.00
CA LEU A 136 -18.24 12.02 -13.97
C LEU A 136 -18.68 11.80 -15.43
N PHE A 137 -18.82 10.56 -15.83
CA PHE A 137 -19.13 10.21 -17.22
C PHE A 137 -20.59 10.41 -17.59
N LYS A 138 -21.48 10.45 -16.59
CA LYS A 138 -22.95 10.37 -16.78
C LYS A 138 -23.36 9.17 -17.67
N ASN A 139 -22.49 8.15 -17.72
CA ASN A 139 -22.66 6.94 -18.52
C ASN A 139 -22.19 5.70 -17.74
N LYS A 140 -23.07 4.70 -17.63
CA LYS A 140 -22.84 3.49 -16.85
C LYS A 140 -21.81 2.57 -17.49
N ILE A 141 -21.73 2.52 -18.83
CA ILE A 141 -20.79 1.64 -19.55
C ILE A 141 -19.36 2.12 -19.26
N TYR A 142 -19.09 3.40 -19.37
CA TYR A 142 -17.77 3.95 -19.04
C TYR A 142 -17.43 3.76 -17.56
N ALA A 143 -18.40 3.87 -16.66
CA ALA A 143 -18.17 3.60 -15.25
C ALA A 143 -17.79 2.12 -14.99
N VAL A 144 -18.48 1.18 -15.63
CA VAL A 144 -18.16 -0.26 -15.55
C VAL A 144 -16.78 -0.56 -16.12
N LEU A 145 -16.44 0.01 -17.29
CA LEU A 145 -15.12 -0.15 -17.90
C LEU A 145 -14.00 0.41 -17.01
N THR A 146 -14.21 1.60 -16.43
CA THR A 146 -13.23 2.18 -15.50
C THR A 146 -13.02 1.31 -14.27
N THR A 147 -14.10 0.72 -13.72
CA THR A 147 -14.00 -0.21 -12.59
C THR A 147 -13.25 -1.49 -12.97
N LEU A 148 -13.51 -2.03 -14.17
CA LEU A 148 -12.80 -3.19 -14.69
C LEU A 148 -11.29 -2.94 -14.75
N ILE A 149 -10.90 -1.79 -15.32
CA ILE A 149 -9.49 -1.43 -15.47
C ILE A 149 -8.84 -1.19 -14.12
N ASN A 150 -9.50 -0.41 -13.26
CA ASN A 150 -8.99 -0.11 -11.92
C ASN A 150 -8.56 -1.38 -11.19
N GLY A 151 -9.38 -2.42 -11.23
CA GLY A 151 -9.10 -3.64 -10.50
C GLY A 151 -8.12 -4.61 -11.17
N LEU A 152 -7.71 -4.36 -12.42
CA LEU A 152 -6.80 -5.24 -13.19
C LEU A 152 -5.44 -4.58 -13.47
N THR A 153 -5.19 -3.35 -13.03
CA THR A 153 -3.88 -2.72 -13.12
C THR A 153 -2.89 -3.35 -12.13
N LEU A 154 -1.61 -3.31 -12.48
CA LEU A 154 -0.54 -3.86 -11.64
C LEU A 154 -0.53 -3.20 -10.25
N ILE A 155 -0.63 -1.88 -10.18
CA ILE A 155 -0.68 -1.15 -8.89
C ILE A 155 -1.86 -1.58 -8.03
N SER A 156 -3.02 -1.90 -8.60
CA SER A 156 -4.19 -2.38 -7.86
C SER A 156 -4.01 -3.80 -7.32
N LEU A 157 -3.28 -4.67 -8.03
CA LEU A 157 -2.90 -5.99 -7.53
C LEU A 157 -1.87 -5.85 -6.40
N ASN A 158 -0.84 -5.05 -6.62
CA ASN A 158 0.18 -4.75 -5.61
C ASN A 158 -0.42 -4.14 -4.34
N SER A 159 -1.38 -3.21 -4.43
CA SER A 159 -2.00 -2.56 -3.27
C SER A 159 -2.74 -3.54 -2.36
N THR A 160 -3.34 -4.59 -2.92
CA THR A 160 -4.06 -5.62 -2.16
C THR A 160 -3.14 -6.69 -1.58
N LEU A 161 -2.04 -7.00 -2.26
CA LEU A 161 -1.07 -8.00 -1.80
C LEU A 161 -0.07 -7.43 -0.78
N TYR A 162 0.10 -6.13 -0.74
CA TYR A 162 0.92 -5.43 0.23
C TYR A 162 0.13 -5.17 1.52
N ILE A 163 0.47 -5.87 2.60
CA ILE A 163 -0.26 -5.84 3.88
C ILE A 163 0.10 -4.57 4.65
N ARG A 164 -0.38 -3.43 4.13
CA ARG A 164 -0.17 -2.07 4.68
C ARG A 164 -1.42 -1.21 4.44
N MET A 165 -1.46 -0.06 5.08
CA MET A 165 -2.59 0.87 5.12
C MET A 165 -2.93 1.56 3.79
N TYR A 166 -2.19 1.34 2.72
CA TYR A 166 -2.32 2.14 1.50
C TYR A 166 -3.64 1.91 0.74
N GLU A 167 -4.15 0.66 0.70
CA GLU A 167 -5.46 0.39 0.09
C GLU A 167 -6.60 1.02 0.88
N LEU A 168 -6.51 1.04 2.22
CA LEU A 168 -7.47 1.74 3.07
C LEU A 168 -7.41 3.27 2.86
N CYS A 169 -6.21 3.82 2.67
CA CYS A 169 -6.03 5.23 2.36
C CYS A 169 -6.66 5.57 0.99
N ASN A 170 -6.46 4.73 -0.04
CA ASN A 170 -7.11 4.87 -1.34
C ASN A 170 -8.64 4.87 -1.21
N LEU A 171 -9.21 3.95 -0.42
CA LEU A 171 -10.65 3.92 -0.16
C LEU A 171 -11.15 5.23 0.47
N ASN A 172 -10.47 5.73 1.51
CA ASN A 172 -10.86 6.97 2.19
C ASN A 172 -10.78 8.18 1.23
N ILE A 173 -9.76 8.24 0.36
CA ILE A 173 -9.63 9.26 -0.69
C ILE A 173 -10.80 9.19 -1.68
N LEU A 174 -11.19 8.00 -2.11
CA LEU A 174 -12.36 7.84 -3.00
C LEU A 174 -13.64 8.31 -2.34
N ILE A 175 -13.88 7.92 -1.08
CA ILE A 175 -15.10 8.29 -0.36
C ILE A 175 -15.16 9.81 -0.16
N ILE A 176 -14.08 10.42 0.32
CA ILE A 176 -14.07 11.88 0.57
C ILE A 176 -14.25 12.67 -0.75
N THR A 177 -13.66 12.20 -1.84
CA THR A 177 -13.83 12.79 -3.18
C THR A 177 -15.29 12.70 -3.62
N PHE A 178 -15.91 11.53 -3.50
CA PHE A 178 -17.31 11.33 -3.85
C PHE A 178 -18.25 12.21 -3.04
N LEU A 179 -18.02 12.31 -1.73
CA LEU A 179 -18.82 13.16 -0.83
C LEU A 179 -18.71 14.65 -1.26
N HIS A 180 -17.51 15.13 -1.59
CA HIS A 180 -17.33 16.49 -2.10
C HIS A 180 -18.02 16.68 -3.45
N MET A 181 -17.97 15.72 -4.37
CA MET A 181 -18.74 15.77 -5.62
C MET A 181 -20.25 15.90 -5.37
N LYS A 182 -20.76 15.20 -4.34
CA LYS A 182 -22.20 15.25 -3.98
C LYS A 182 -22.66 16.61 -3.47
N ILE A 183 -21.79 17.34 -2.77
CA ILE A 183 -22.14 18.67 -2.24
C ILE A 183 -21.76 19.81 -3.19
N TYR A 184 -20.84 19.57 -4.13
CA TYR A 184 -20.21 20.63 -4.93
C TYR A 184 -21.22 21.50 -5.65
N ASN A 185 -22.22 20.93 -6.31
CA ASN A 185 -23.23 21.66 -7.07
C ASN A 185 -24.55 21.89 -6.29
N LYS A 186 -24.56 21.72 -4.96
CA LYS A 186 -25.76 21.91 -4.15
C LYS A 186 -25.84 23.34 -3.61
N GLU A 187 -27.00 23.94 -3.75
CA GLU A 187 -27.29 25.26 -3.16
C GLU A 187 -27.33 25.18 -1.63
N LYS A 188 -27.82 24.06 -1.08
CA LYS A 188 -27.91 23.81 0.35
C LYS A 188 -27.34 22.44 0.71
N ILE A 189 -26.37 22.42 1.63
CA ILE A 189 -25.80 21.19 2.16
C ILE A 189 -26.75 20.60 3.21
N ARG A 190 -26.94 19.27 3.14
CA ARG A 190 -27.68 18.54 4.17
C ARG A 190 -26.76 18.20 5.34
N PRO A 191 -27.23 18.22 6.60
CA PRO A 191 -26.40 17.86 7.77
C PRO A 191 -25.73 16.51 7.65
N ILE A 192 -26.41 15.49 7.09
CA ILE A 192 -25.84 14.18 6.86
C ILE A 192 -24.57 14.20 5.98
N ASN A 193 -24.49 15.10 4.99
CA ASN A 193 -23.32 15.21 4.14
C ASN A 193 -22.11 15.72 4.94
N ILE A 194 -22.34 16.70 5.84
CA ILE A 194 -21.28 17.23 6.70
C ILE A 194 -20.84 16.16 7.70
N PHE A 195 -21.79 15.45 8.32
CA PHE A 195 -21.50 14.33 9.22
C PHE A 195 -20.62 13.28 8.53
N LEU A 196 -20.99 12.84 7.31
CA LEU A 196 -20.20 11.86 6.56
C LEU A 196 -18.81 12.40 6.19
N ILE A 197 -18.71 13.66 5.71
CA ILE A 197 -17.43 14.28 5.42
C ILE A 197 -16.56 14.32 6.68
N SER A 198 -17.08 14.79 7.80
CA SER A 198 -16.37 14.84 9.08
C SER A 198 -15.90 13.46 9.51
N THR A 199 -16.76 12.44 9.42
CA THR A 199 -16.40 11.05 9.76
C THR A 199 -15.23 10.55 8.90
N PHE A 200 -15.30 10.71 7.58
CA PHE A 200 -14.23 10.24 6.69
C PHE A 200 -12.97 11.11 6.72
N MET A 201 -13.05 12.36 7.15
CA MET A 201 -11.87 13.18 7.49
C MET A 201 -11.12 12.57 8.68
N ILE A 202 -11.83 12.15 9.73
CA ILE A 202 -11.23 11.48 10.89
C ILE A 202 -10.65 10.12 10.49
N LEU A 203 -11.44 9.25 9.84
CA LEU A 203 -11.01 7.91 9.46
C LEU A 203 -9.80 7.94 8.50
N GLY A 204 -9.81 8.85 7.52
CA GLY A 204 -8.70 9.02 6.59
C GLY A 204 -7.43 9.52 7.28
N GLY A 205 -7.55 10.50 8.19
CA GLY A 205 -6.45 10.99 9.01
C GLY A 205 -5.87 9.90 9.92
N LEU A 206 -6.73 9.06 10.50
CA LEU A 206 -6.31 7.91 11.32
C LEU A 206 -5.75 6.74 10.47
N THR A 207 -5.83 6.82 9.14
CA THR A 207 -5.26 5.81 8.23
C THR A 207 -3.85 6.17 7.78
N HIS A 208 -3.65 7.39 7.26
CA HIS A 208 -2.35 7.82 6.73
C HIS A 208 -2.27 9.34 6.61
N TYR A 209 -1.14 9.93 7.00
CA TYR A 209 -0.96 11.41 6.94
C TYR A 209 -1.05 11.98 5.53
N TYR A 210 -0.68 11.23 4.49
CA TYR A 210 -0.82 11.67 3.10
C TYR A 210 -2.27 11.88 2.67
N PHE A 211 -3.24 11.23 3.33
CA PHE A 211 -4.65 11.54 3.15
C PHE A 211 -4.96 13.01 3.45
N LEU A 212 -4.34 13.58 4.48
CA LEU A 212 -4.58 14.97 4.89
C LEU A 212 -4.21 15.97 3.79
N ILE A 213 -3.15 15.69 2.99
CA ILE A 213 -2.75 16.51 1.85
C ILE A 213 -3.89 16.57 0.82
N TYR A 214 -4.40 15.41 0.44
CA TYR A 214 -5.48 15.30 -0.54
C TYR A 214 -6.78 15.96 -0.04
N ALA A 215 -7.16 15.69 1.19
CA ALA A 215 -8.35 16.22 1.84
C ALA A 215 -8.29 17.75 2.01
N PHE A 216 -7.12 18.30 2.33
CA PHE A 216 -6.90 19.73 2.43
C PHE A 216 -7.14 20.45 1.08
N VAL A 217 -6.71 19.86 -0.02
CA VAL A 217 -6.97 20.43 -1.35
C VAL A 217 -8.47 20.43 -1.67
N LEU A 218 -9.20 19.35 -1.33
CA LEU A 218 -10.65 19.30 -1.47
C LEU A 218 -11.34 20.39 -0.63
N TYR A 219 -10.86 20.57 0.60
CA TYR A 219 -11.34 21.66 1.48
C TYR A 219 -11.16 23.02 0.83
N LEU A 220 -9.98 23.32 0.29
CA LEU A 220 -9.71 24.61 -0.38
C LEU A 220 -10.60 24.81 -1.60
N ILE A 221 -10.75 23.80 -2.46
CA ILE A 221 -11.59 23.88 -3.66
C ILE A 221 -13.04 24.21 -3.29
N TYR A 222 -13.58 23.52 -2.27
CA TYR A 222 -14.97 23.77 -1.84
C TYR A 222 -15.13 25.13 -1.19
N THR A 223 -14.18 25.55 -0.35
CA THR A 223 -14.14 26.88 0.29
C THR A 223 -14.12 28.00 -0.76
N VAL A 224 -13.20 27.94 -1.73
CA VAL A 224 -13.10 28.93 -2.82
C VAL A 224 -14.41 29.00 -3.64
N LYS A 225 -15.02 27.84 -3.90
CA LYS A 225 -16.33 27.81 -4.57
C LYS A 225 -17.41 28.54 -3.77
N CYS A 226 -17.53 28.26 -2.48
CA CYS A 226 -18.54 28.90 -1.63
C CYS A 226 -18.35 30.43 -1.58
N ILE A 227 -17.09 30.89 -1.49
CA ILE A 227 -16.77 32.33 -1.53
C ILE A 227 -17.18 32.96 -2.86
N LYS A 228 -16.79 32.35 -3.99
CA LYS A 228 -17.15 32.84 -5.34
C LYS A 228 -18.66 32.92 -5.57
N GLN A 229 -19.41 31.99 -5.01
CA GLN A 229 -20.86 31.92 -5.08
C GLN A 229 -21.58 32.75 -4.00
N LYS A 230 -20.81 33.40 -3.09
CA LYS A 230 -21.36 34.14 -1.92
C LYS A 230 -22.27 33.28 -1.04
N ASN A 231 -22.03 31.95 -1.03
CA ASN A 231 -22.79 30.99 -0.21
C ASN A 231 -22.16 30.83 1.17
N TYR A 232 -22.17 31.90 1.96
CA TYR A 232 -21.54 31.94 3.28
C TYR A 232 -22.19 30.98 4.30
N LYS A 233 -23.47 30.66 4.14
CA LYS A 233 -24.15 29.69 5.02
C LYS A 233 -23.58 28.30 4.87
N ASN A 234 -23.41 27.81 3.65
CA ASN A 234 -22.79 26.51 3.41
C ASN A 234 -21.31 26.52 3.84
N LEU A 235 -20.60 27.63 3.59
CA LEU A 235 -19.21 27.79 4.02
C LEU A 235 -19.07 27.67 5.55
N MET A 236 -19.93 28.35 6.31
CA MET A 236 -19.90 28.31 7.77
C MET A 236 -20.18 26.89 8.29
N ILE A 237 -21.26 26.24 7.82
CA ILE A 237 -21.61 24.89 8.25
C ILE A 237 -20.50 23.88 7.91
N TYR A 238 -19.90 24.01 6.74
CA TYR A 238 -18.80 23.16 6.28
C TYR A 238 -17.55 23.37 7.18
N ASN A 239 -17.14 24.61 7.45
CA ASN A 239 -15.99 24.91 8.28
C ASN A 239 -16.18 24.44 9.72
N ILE A 240 -17.38 24.58 10.29
CA ILE A 240 -17.71 24.05 11.62
C ILE A 240 -17.53 22.52 11.61
N GLY A 241 -18.03 21.81 10.59
CA GLY A 241 -17.86 20.37 10.48
C GLY A 241 -16.39 19.94 10.39
N ILE A 242 -15.59 20.65 9.59
CA ILE A 242 -14.15 20.39 9.48
C ILE A 242 -13.41 20.67 10.80
N LEU A 243 -13.74 21.79 11.48
CA LEU A 243 -13.15 22.12 12.78
C LEU A 243 -13.45 21.05 13.84
N ILE A 244 -14.71 20.62 13.93
CA ILE A 244 -15.13 19.56 14.86
C ILE A 244 -14.38 18.26 14.54
N SER A 245 -14.29 17.88 13.26
CA SER A 245 -13.56 16.65 12.87
C SER A 245 -12.08 16.73 13.20
N SER A 246 -11.44 17.90 13.04
CA SER A 246 -10.03 18.09 13.38
C SER A 246 -9.81 17.99 14.90
N VAL A 247 -10.70 18.56 15.71
CA VAL A 247 -10.62 18.45 17.18
C VAL A 247 -10.80 17.00 17.61
N ILE A 248 -11.83 16.31 17.10
CA ILE A 248 -12.06 14.89 17.42
C ILE A 248 -10.87 14.03 16.99
N TYR A 249 -10.30 14.25 15.81
CA TYR A 249 -9.12 13.54 15.33
C TYR A 249 -7.93 13.67 16.29
N ILE A 250 -7.62 14.90 16.75
CA ILE A 250 -6.54 15.17 17.69
C ILE A 250 -6.84 14.54 19.06
N LEU A 251 -8.10 14.57 19.52
CA LEU A 251 -8.47 13.92 20.77
C LEU A 251 -8.34 12.40 20.73
N ILE A 252 -8.66 11.77 19.59
CA ILE A 252 -8.50 10.32 19.38
C ILE A 252 -7.02 9.94 19.30
N PHE A 253 -6.21 10.72 18.58
CA PHE A 253 -4.79 10.43 18.38
C PHE A 253 -3.92 11.69 18.46
N PRO A 254 -3.62 12.17 19.68
CA PRO A 254 -2.86 13.42 19.91
C PRO A 254 -1.43 13.36 19.37
N TYR A 255 -0.86 12.16 19.25
CA TYR A 255 0.49 11.93 18.73
C TYR A 255 0.66 12.30 17.27
N ALA A 256 -0.43 12.44 16.51
CA ALA A 256 -0.39 12.88 15.12
C ALA A 256 0.38 14.19 14.92
N ILE A 257 0.30 15.12 15.87
CA ILE A 257 1.02 16.41 15.80
C ILE A 257 2.53 16.17 15.87
N SER A 258 2.99 15.36 16.84
CA SER A 258 4.41 15.03 16.97
C SER A 258 4.94 14.25 15.77
N HIS A 259 4.14 13.32 15.23
CA HIS A 259 4.52 12.53 14.06
C HIS A 259 4.69 13.38 12.79
N ILE A 260 3.80 14.35 12.57
CA ILE A 260 3.83 15.18 11.35
C ILE A 260 4.94 16.23 11.42
N PHE A 261 5.15 16.86 12.59
CA PHE A 261 6.00 18.05 12.69
C PHE A 261 7.35 17.82 13.37
N PHE A 262 7.45 16.81 14.26
CA PHE A 262 8.62 16.63 15.12
C PHE A 262 9.30 15.25 14.99
N SER A 263 8.72 14.32 14.21
CA SER A 263 9.39 13.03 13.96
C SER A 263 10.55 13.19 12.96
N TYR A 264 11.43 12.18 12.91
CA TYR A 264 12.52 12.11 11.93
C TYR A 264 12.03 12.16 10.46
N ARG A 265 10.78 11.84 10.19
CA ARG A 265 10.14 11.97 8.87
C ARG A 265 9.55 13.35 8.62
N GLY A 266 9.29 14.14 9.64
CA GLY A 266 8.86 15.55 9.55
C GLY A 266 10.01 16.51 9.29
N VAL A 267 11.25 16.10 9.59
CA VAL A 267 12.46 16.89 9.31
C VAL A 267 12.72 16.86 7.81
N THR A 268 13.05 18.02 7.25
CA THR A 268 13.35 18.18 5.82
C THR A 268 14.59 17.37 5.44
N VAL A 269 14.39 16.29 4.69
CA VAL A 269 15.48 15.59 4.00
C VAL A 269 15.77 16.36 2.71
N GLU A 270 17.05 16.62 2.41
CA GLU A 270 17.42 17.11 1.09
C GLU A 270 17.02 16.10 0.04
N VAL A 271 16.19 16.54 -0.89
CA VAL A 271 15.63 15.68 -1.93
C VAL A 271 16.08 16.14 -3.29
N ASP A 272 16.66 15.23 -4.08
CA ASP A 272 16.91 15.48 -5.50
C ASP A 272 15.58 15.43 -6.27
N VAL A 273 15.00 16.60 -6.49
CA VAL A 273 13.70 16.77 -7.15
C VAL A 273 13.69 16.19 -8.56
N ILE A 274 14.79 16.36 -9.33
CA ILE A 274 14.86 15.85 -10.70
C ILE A 274 14.89 14.32 -10.69
N LYS A 275 15.68 13.73 -9.82
CA LYS A 275 15.74 12.27 -9.62
C LYS A 275 14.36 11.72 -9.22
N ASN A 276 13.65 12.41 -8.32
CA ASN A 276 12.30 12.03 -7.90
C ASN A 276 11.29 12.12 -9.05
N ILE A 277 11.30 13.19 -9.85
CA ILE A 277 10.42 13.32 -11.03
C ILE A 277 10.62 12.12 -11.98
N VAL A 278 11.88 11.84 -12.33
CA VAL A 278 12.21 10.73 -13.24
C VAL A 278 11.83 9.38 -12.63
N GLY A 279 12.09 9.18 -11.35
CA GLY A 279 11.77 7.95 -10.63
C GLY A 279 10.26 7.70 -10.55
N TYR A 280 9.48 8.68 -10.12
CA TYR A 280 8.02 8.55 -10.08
C TYR A 280 7.39 8.44 -11.48
N TYR A 281 7.96 9.08 -12.51
CA TYR A 281 7.54 8.83 -13.89
C TYR A 281 7.73 7.35 -14.27
N LYS A 282 8.88 6.75 -13.95
CA LYS A 282 9.15 5.33 -14.20
C LYS A 282 8.17 4.42 -13.45
N ASN A 283 7.93 4.70 -12.17
CA ASN A 283 6.99 3.93 -11.35
C ASN A 283 5.57 4.03 -11.92
N ILE A 284 5.09 5.24 -12.24
CA ILE A 284 3.78 5.44 -12.86
C ILE A 284 3.69 4.71 -14.21
N ASN A 285 4.71 4.83 -15.05
CA ASN A 285 4.73 4.13 -16.33
C ASN A 285 4.65 2.61 -16.15
N GLN A 286 5.39 2.05 -15.23
CA GLN A 286 5.38 0.61 -14.98
C GLN A 286 4.06 0.15 -14.36
N GLU A 287 3.62 0.76 -13.27
CA GLU A 287 2.50 0.31 -12.44
C GLU A 287 1.11 0.55 -13.07
N PHE A 288 0.95 1.64 -13.82
CA PHE A 288 -0.34 1.99 -14.44
C PHE A 288 -0.42 1.59 -15.91
N PHE A 289 0.70 1.59 -16.61
CA PHE A 289 0.72 1.45 -18.07
C PHE A 289 1.61 0.29 -18.53
N ASN A 290 2.23 -0.43 -17.61
CA ASN A 290 3.15 -1.53 -17.90
C ASN A 290 4.21 -1.19 -18.97
N GLY A 291 4.79 0.00 -18.87
CA GLY A 291 5.79 0.52 -19.80
C GLY A 291 5.22 1.19 -21.06
N LEU A 292 3.89 1.23 -21.24
CA LEU A 292 3.24 1.70 -22.48
C LEU A 292 2.92 3.21 -22.49
N LEU A 293 3.21 3.96 -21.41
CA LEU A 293 2.90 5.39 -21.34
C LEU A 293 3.49 6.21 -22.50
N PRO A 294 4.75 6.02 -22.93
CA PRO A 294 5.28 6.74 -24.08
C PRO A 294 4.49 6.48 -25.38
N PHE A 295 4.08 5.23 -25.61
CA PHE A 295 3.25 4.87 -26.76
C PHE A 295 1.88 5.54 -26.70
N ILE A 296 1.24 5.60 -25.54
CA ILE A 296 -0.05 6.27 -25.33
C ILE A 296 0.09 7.76 -25.58
N ILE A 297 1.19 8.40 -25.12
CA ILE A 297 1.48 9.80 -25.38
C ILE A 297 1.64 10.07 -26.88
N ILE A 298 2.40 9.23 -27.60
CA ILE A 298 2.58 9.35 -29.05
C ILE A 298 1.25 9.18 -29.78
N LEU A 299 0.47 8.14 -29.45
CA LEU A 299 -0.84 7.88 -30.05
C LEU A 299 -1.80 9.05 -29.84
N THR A 300 -1.86 9.58 -28.62
CA THR A 300 -2.68 10.75 -28.30
C THR A 300 -2.19 12.01 -29.01
N GLY A 301 -0.86 12.18 -29.16
CA GLY A 301 -0.23 13.24 -29.92
C GLY A 301 -0.62 13.20 -31.41
N ILE A 302 -0.54 12.03 -32.06
CA ILE A 302 -0.94 11.85 -33.47
C ILE A 302 -2.43 12.20 -33.66
N ILE A 303 -3.31 11.76 -32.74
CA ILE A 303 -4.72 12.11 -32.76
C ILE A 303 -4.93 13.63 -32.53
N ALA A 304 -3.98 14.30 -31.84
CA ALA A 304 -4.03 15.74 -31.57
C ALA A 304 -3.78 16.65 -32.80
N ILE A 305 -3.11 16.15 -33.81
CA ILE A 305 -2.66 16.94 -34.99
C ILE A 305 -3.84 17.50 -35.85
N LYS A 306 -5.07 16.96 -35.71
CA LYS A 306 -6.25 17.51 -36.40
C LYS A 306 -7.19 18.19 -35.40
N PRO A 307 -6.98 19.48 -35.08
CA PRO A 307 -7.80 20.17 -34.10
C PRO A 307 -9.18 20.53 -34.64
N LYS A 308 -10.23 19.97 -34.05
CA LYS A 308 -11.53 20.65 -34.03
C LYS A 308 -11.55 21.57 -32.82
N LYS A 309 -11.73 22.90 -33.08
CA LYS A 309 -11.93 23.91 -32.01
C LYS A 309 -13.03 23.44 -31.06
N SER A 310 -12.66 23.05 -29.87
CA SER A 310 -13.61 22.88 -28.76
C SER A 310 -12.86 23.01 -27.44
N ASP A 311 -13.17 24.04 -26.67
CA ASP A 311 -12.65 24.25 -25.32
C ASP A 311 -12.97 23.06 -24.44
N ILE A 312 -11.92 22.44 -23.84
CA ILE A 312 -12.09 21.46 -22.78
C ILE A 312 -12.50 22.26 -21.55
N LYS A 313 -13.80 22.49 -21.35
CA LYS A 313 -14.29 23.02 -20.07
C LYS A 313 -14.16 21.91 -19.04
N MET A 314 -13.21 22.05 -18.11
CA MET A 314 -13.18 21.23 -16.91
C MET A 314 -14.44 21.53 -16.10
N ASN A 315 -15.26 20.51 -15.89
CA ASN A 315 -16.40 20.63 -14.98
C ASN A 315 -15.91 20.57 -13.51
N GLY A 316 -16.75 21.03 -12.58
CA GLY A 316 -16.37 21.11 -11.16
C GLY A 316 -15.99 19.74 -10.56
N GLU A 317 -16.60 18.67 -11.03
CA GLU A 317 -16.28 17.30 -10.59
C GLU A 317 -14.87 16.89 -11.01
N MET A 318 -14.41 17.33 -12.19
CA MET A 318 -13.03 17.11 -12.63
C MET A 318 -12.01 17.90 -11.82
N VAL A 319 -12.34 19.13 -11.44
CA VAL A 319 -11.49 19.93 -10.56
C VAL A 319 -11.30 19.24 -9.22
N LEU A 320 -12.37 18.68 -8.62
CA LEU A 320 -12.33 17.92 -7.37
C LEU A 320 -11.50 16.62 -7.47
N LEU A 321 -11.33 16.07 -8.66
CA LEU A 321 -10.54 14.85 -8.86
C LEU A 321 -9.09 15.16 -9.21
N VAL A 322 -8.86 16.02 -10.22
CA VAL A 322 -7.52 16.22 -10.81
C VAL A 322 -6.63 17.11 -9.94
N THR A 323 -7.18 18.20 -9.38
CA THR A 323 -6.36 19.13 -8.60
C THR A 323 -5.74 18.48 -7.37
N PRO A 324 -6.47 17.69 -6.54
CA PRO A 324 -5.85 16.99 -5.41
C PRO A 324 -4.79 15.98 -5.84
N ILE A 325 -4.98 15.25 -6.97
CA ILE A 325 -3.98 14.32 -7.51
C ILE A 325 -2.68 15.07 -7.84
N LEU A 326 -2.78 16.21 -8.56
CA LEU A 326 -1.60 16.97 -8.97
C LEU A 326 -0.83 17.54 -7.77
N ILE A 327 -1.53 18.09 -6.77
CA ILE A 327 -0.90 18.63 -5.57
C ILE A 327 -0.29 17.49 -4.73
N TYR A 328 -0.96 16.35 -4.62
CA TYR A 328 -0.43 15.16 -3.95
C TYR A 328 0.85 14.68 -4.62
N LEU A 329 0.86 14.49 -5.94
CA LEU A 329 2.05 14.09 -6.71
C LEU A 329 3.19 15.10 -6.55
N LEU A 330 2.89 16.39 -6.62
CA LEU A 330 3.86 17.44 -6.38
C LEU A 330 4.47 17.33 -4.97
N THR A 331 3.64 17.07 -3.97
CA THR A 331 4.12 16.94 -2.59
C THR A 331 5.05 15.73 -2.42
N ILE A 332 4.73 14.56 -2.97
CA ILE A 332 5.61 13.39 -2.86
C ILE A 332 6.93 13.60 -3.63
N VAL A 333 6.89 14.24 -4.79
CA VAL A 333 8.11 14.58 -5.55
C VAL A 333 9.03 15.50 -4.77
N LEU A 334 8.47 16.49 -4.05
CA LEU A 334 9.22 17.50 -3.31
C LEU A 334 9.67 17.06 -1.91
N LYS A 335 8.99 16.06 -1.30
CA LYS A 335 9.16 15.75 0.12
C LYS A 335 9.46 14.29 0.43
N ALA A 336 9.14 13.33 -0.47
CA ALA A 336 9.39 11.92 -0.19
C ALA A 336 10.91 11.63 -0.19
N PRO A 337 11.44 11.01 0.88
CA PRO A 337 12.86 10.71 0.99
C PRO A 337 13.31 9.58 0.08
N TYR A 338 12.38 8.74 -0.36
CA TYR A 338 12.64 7.58 -1.22
C TYR A 338 11.67 7.58 -2.40
N ILE A 339 12.12 7.00 -3.53
CA ILE A 339 11.29 6.82 -4.73
C ILE A 339 10.61 5.45 -4.62
N GLU A 340 9.45 5.41 -3.97
CA GLU A 340 8.74 4.17 -3.68
C GLU A 340 7.34 4.17 -4.31
N THR A 341 6.97 3.07 -4.95
CA THR A 341 5.64 2.86 -5.55
C THR A 341 4.53 3.01 -4.51
N ARG A 342 4.76 2.59 -3.27
CA ARG A 342 3.79 2.67 -2.16
C ARG A 342 3.27 4.07 -1.89
N TYR A 343 4.02 5.13 -2.19
CA TYR A 343 3.55 6.51 -2.01
C TYR A 343 2.53 6.95 -3.05
N ILE A 344 2.41 6.23 -4.18
CA ILE A 344 1.40 6.51 -5.23
C ILE A 344 0.12 5.69 -4.98
N ILE A 345 0.20 4.56 -4.28
CA ILE A 345 -0.96 3.68 -4.02
C ILE A 345 -2.18 4.46 -3.47
N PRO A 346 -2.06 5.41 -2.51
CA PRO A 346 -3.23 6.12 -2.00
C PRO A 346 -4.12 6.81 -3.04
N ILE A 347 -3.55 7.20 -4.18
CA ILE A 347 -4.27 7.95 -5.21
C ILE A 347 -4.49 7.16 -6.51
N TYR A 348 -4.09 5.87 -6.58
CA TYR A 348 -4.09 5.13 -7.83
C TYR A 348 -5.47 5.07 -8.50
N SER A 349 -6.51 4.79 -7.74
CA SER A 349 -7.86 4.70 -8.29
C SER A 349 -8.35 6.06 -8.82
N SER A 350 -8.06 7.13 -8.09
CA SER A 350 -8.37 8.50 -8.54
C SER A 350 -7.64 8.85 -9.83
N MET A 351 -6.37 8.45 -9.98
CA MET A 351 -5.58 8.63 -11.20
C MET A 351 -6.20 7.86 -12.38
N ILE A 352 -6.58 6.60 -12.18
CA ILE A 352 -7.21 5.77 -13.23
C ILE A 352 -8.53 6.39 -13.70
N ILE A 353 -9.36 6.87 -12.77
CA ILE A 353 -10.61 7.56 -13.11
C ILE A 353 -10.32 8.83 -13.94
N ALA A 354 -9.34 9.63 -13.51
CA ALA A 354 -8.96 10.86 -14.22
C ALA A 354 -8.42 10.57 -15.62
N ILE A 355 -7.54 9.59 -15.78
CA ILE A 355 -6.99 9.15 -17.06
C ILE A 355 -8.11 8.66 -17.99
N ALA A 356 -8.99 7.79 -17.48
CA ALA A 356 -10.13 7.28 -18.26
C ALA A 356 -11.06 8.40 -18.75
N TYR A 357 -11.30 9.40 -17.88
CA TYR A 357 -12.10 10.55 -18.27
C TYR A 357 -11.42 11.43 -19.33
N CYS A 358 -10.14 11.74 -19.13
CA CYS A 358 -9.37 12.54 -20.09
C CYS A 358 -9.30 11.84 -21.47
N LEU A 359 -9.01 10.55 -21.50
CA LEU A 359 -8.99 9.76 -22.73
C LEU A 359 -10.36 9.77 -23.42
N ARG A 360 -11.43 9.55 -22.68
CA ARG A 360 -12.79 9.58 -23.24
C ARG A 360 -13.12 10.95 -23.84
N GLU A 361 -12.85 12.05 -23.15
CA GLU A 361 -13.13 13.39 -23.65
C GLU A 361 -12.28 13.74 -24.88
N PHE A 362 -11.01 13.34 -24.85
CA PHE A 362 -10.09 13.53 -25.96
C PHE A 362 -10.54 12.81 -27.24
N VAL A 363 -10.90 11.53 -27.14
CA VAL A 363 -11.31 10.72 -28.28
C VAL A 363 -12.72 11.10 -28.75
N ARG A 364 -13.66 11.40 -27.83
CA ARG A 364 -15.04 11.84 -28.18
C ARG A 364 -15.07 13.07 -29.11
N LYS A 365 -14.15 13.98 -28.93
CA LYS A 365 -14.08 15.21 -29.71
C LYS A 365 -13.56 15.02 -31.13
N ARG A 366 -12.98 13.85 -31.45
CA ARG A 366 -12.24 13.58 -32.69
C ARG A 366 -12.73 12.37 -33.49
N ALA A 367 -13.48 11.49 -32.87
CA ALA A 367 -13.98 10.27 -33.49
C ALA A 367 -15.49 10.12 -33.27
N SER A 368 -16.15 9.33 -34.13
CA SER A 368 -17.52 8.89 -33.88
C SER A 368 -17.57 8.06 -32.58
N CYS A 369 -18.75 7.99 -31.95
CA CYS A 369 -18.91 7.28 -30.67
C CYS A 369 -18.43 5.82 -30.74
N LYS A 370 -18.58 5.12 -31.86
CA LYS A 370 -18.12 3.74 -32.10
C LYS A 370 -16.61 3.64 -32.15
N HIS A 371 -15.93 4.56 -32.88
CA HIS A 371 -14.47 4.59 -32.95
C HIS A 371 -13.85 4.98 -31.60
N THR A 372 -14.51 5.88 -30.85
CA THR A 372 -14.09 6.27 -29.50
C THR A 372 -14.07 5.07 -28.55
N LEU A 373 -15.15 4.29 -28.53
CA LEU A 373 -15.25 3.08 -27.72
C LEU A 373 -14.20 2.04 -28.14
N PHE A 374 -13.97 1.85 -29.43
CA PHE A 374 -12.99 0.92 -29.96
C PHE A 374 -11.56 1.27 -29.55
N ILE A 375 -11.15 2.54 -29.73
CA ILE A 375 -9.80 3.01 -29.36
C ILE A 375 -9.58 2.90 -27.85
N ILE A 376 -10.57 3.34 -27.05
CA ILE A 376 -10.49 3.20 -25.59
C ILE A 376 -10.40 1.73 -25.21
N SER A 377 -11.18 0.84 -25.82
CA SER A 377 -11.14 -0.59 -25.53
C SER A 377 -9.79 -1.22 -25.89
N ILE A 378 -9.14 -0.81 -26.99
CA ILE A 378 -7.80 -1.28 -27.36
C ILE A 378 -6.77 -0.82 -26.31
N ILE A 379 -6.75 0.48 -25.97
CA ILE A 379 -5.80 1.01 -24.98
C ILE A 379 -5.97 0.26 -23.65
N PHE A 380 -7.21 0.06 -23.24
CA PHE A 380 -7.55 -0.63 -22.01
C PHE A 380 -7.21 -2.12 -22.04
N PHE A 381 -7.51 -2.81 -23.15
CA PHE A 381 -7.12 -4.19 -23.33
C PHE A 381 -5.61 -4.36 -23.22
N THR A 382 -4.84 -3.46 -23.83
CA THR A 382 -3.39 -3.50 -23.79
C THR A 382 -2.85 -3.28 -22.37
N ILE A 383 -3.44 -2.35 -21.60
CA ILE A 383 -3.05 -2.11 -20.19
C ILE A 383 -3.39 -3.31 -19.30
N ILE A 384 -4.56 -3.93 -19.50
CA ILE A 384 -5.03 -5.07 -18.70
C ILE A 384 -4.30 -6.34 -19.08
N TYR A 385 -4.14 -6.61 -20.38
CA TYR A 385 -3.57 -7.86 -20.90
C TYR A 385 -2.09 -8.00 -20.58
N SER A 386 -1.37 -6.90 -20.60
CA SER A 386 0.07 -6.86 -20.44
C SER A 386 0.58 -7.45 -19.10
N PRO A 387 -0.05 -7.19 -17.91
CA PRO A 387 0.38 -7.82 -16.65
C PRO A 387 0.23 -9.35 -16.62
N PHE A 388 -0.71 -9.92 -17.41
CA PHE A 388 -0.99 -11.35 -17.38
C PHE A 388 -0.19 -12.15 -18.42
N VAL A 389 0.33 -11.50 -19.45
CA VAL A 389 1.01 -12.15 -20.59
C VAL A 389 2.50 -11.89 -20.64
N LYS A 390 2.95 -10.72 -20.25
CA LYS A 390 4.36 -10.47 -19.97
C LYS A 390 4.69 -10.99 -18.58
N ASN A 391 5.90 -11.56 -18.39
CA ASN A 391 6.49 -11.86 -17.09
C ASN A 391 6.69 -10.57 -16.25
N THR A 392 5.63 -9.79 -16.08
CA THR A 392 5.61 -8.62 -15.20
C THR A 392 5.57 -9.13 -13.77
N LYS A 393 6.64 -8.85 -13.05
CA LYS A 393 6.73 -9.19 -11.63
C LYS A 393 5.70 -8.36 -10.86
N ILE A 394 4.69 -9.01 -10.30
CA ILE A 394 3.90 -8.43 -9.24
C ILE A 394 4.84 -8.37 -8.03
N GLU A 395 5.18 -7.17 -7.58
CA GLU A 395 6.25 -6.92 -6.62
C GLU A 395 6.06 -7.71 -5.33
N TYR A 396 4.88 -7.64 -4.74
CA TYR A 396 4.62 -8.22 -3.41
C TYR A 396 4.25 -9.71 -3.41
N ILE A 397 4.47 -10.43 -4.52
CA ILE A 397 4.48 -11.91 -4.55
C ILE A 397 5.84 -12.45 -4.11
N TYR A 398 6.92 -11.71 -4.34
CA TYR A 398 8.30 -12.13 -4.05
C TYR A 398 8.72 -13.42 -4.74
N SER A 399 8.29 -13.62 -5.98
CA SER A 399 8.61 -14.81 -6.79
C SER A 399 10.12 -15.06 -6.98
N GLN A 400 10.96 -14.04 -6.80
CA GLN A 400 12.42 -14.15 -6.86
C GLN A 400 13.01 -15.04 -5.76
N TYR A 401 12.29 -15.24 -4.65
CA TYR A 401 12.77 -16.06 -3.54
C TYR A 401 12.51 -17.56 -3.74
N ASN A 402 11.67 -17.95 -4.73
CA ASN A 402 11.44 -19.33 -5.11
C ASN A 402 11.15 -20.27 -3.92
N ASN A 403 10.31 -19.84 -2.98
CA ASN A 403 9.95 -20.52 -1.73
C ASN A 403 11.18 -20.94 -0.89
N ILE A 404 12.21 -20.09 -0.84
CA ILE A 404 13.45 -20.43 -0.16
C ILE A 404 13.25 -20.66 1.36
N ALA A 405 12.33 -19.91 1.98
CA ALA A 405 12.06 -20.05 3.40
C ALA A 405 11.51 -21.45 3.74
N GLU A 406 10.54 -21.91 2.95
CA GLU A 406 9.96 -23.25 3.09
C GLU A 406 10.98 -24.35 2.80
N LYS A 407 11.80 -24.18 1.75
CA LYS A 407 12.88 -25.13 1.42
C LYS A 407 13.95 -25.24 2.49
N ILE A 408 14.24 -24.14 3.20
CA ILE A 408 15.15 -24.15 4.34
C ILE A 408 14.51 -24.88 5.52
N ALA A 409 13.25 -24.58 5.81
CA ALA A 409 12.52 -25.23 6.90
C ALA A 409 12.40 -26.75 6.70
N GLU A 410 12.20 -27.21 5.47
CA GLU A 410 12.15 -28.65 5.13
C GLU A 410 13.44 -29.42 5.46
N LYS A 411 14.59 -28.73 5.59
CA LYS A 411 15.85 -29.33 5.97
C LYS A 411 15.91 -29.71 7.45
N ASN A 412 15.02 -29.19 8.29
CA ASN A 412 14.96 -29.40 9.73
C ASN A 412 16.30 -29.13 10.45
N LEU A 413 17.06 -28.15 9.96
CA LEU A 413 18.31 -27.70 10.52
C LEU A 413 18.12 -26.42 11.34
N PRO A 414 18.84 -26.23 12.46
CA PRO A 414 18.81 -24.98 13.20
C PRO A 414 19.40 -23.83 12.35
N ILE A 415 18.93 -22.64 12.59
CA ILE A 415 19.44 -21.42 11.92
C ILE A 415 20.38 -20.66 12.86
N ILE A 416 21.54 -20.30 12.33
CA ILE A 416 22.44 -19.32 12.94
C ILE A 416 22.41 -18.07 12.03
N TYR A 417 21.84 -17.00 12.54
CA TYR A 417 21.73 -15.73 11.82
C TYR A 417 22.73 -14.72 12.38
N VAL A 418 23.68 -14.30 11.56
CA VAL A 418 24.68 -13.30 11.97
C VAL A 418 24.26 -11.93 11.45
N PHE A 419 24.16 -10.99 12.36
CA PHE A 419 23.49 -9.72 12.18
C PHE A 419 24.37 -8.56 12.66
N ASN A 420 24.32 -7.45 11.93
CA ASN A 420 24.93 -6.20 12.38
C ASN A 420 23.83 -5.30 12.97
N THR A 421 23.85 -5.12 14.27
CA THR A 421 22.85 -4.31 15.01
C THR A 421 22.69 -2.90 14.49
N LYS A 422 23.71 -2.32 13.83
CA LYS A 422 23.66 -0.98 13.26
C LYS A 422 22.75 -0.86 12.01
N GLU A 423 22.47 -1.97 11.32
CA GLU A 423 21.66 -1.97 10.08
C GLU A 423 20.19 -2.32 10.30
N ASN A 424 19.82 -2.89 11.42
CA ASN A 424 18.47 -3.21 11.93
C ASN A 424 17.43 -3.65 10.86
N ARG A 425 17.77 -4.66 10.03
CA ARG A 425 16.89 -5.22 9.00
C ARG A 425 16.40 -6.63 9.28
N ILE A 426 16.43 -7.07 10.54
CA ILE A 426 16.05 -8.43 10.92
C ILE A 426 14.60 -8.78 10.53
N LEU A 427 13.71 -7.79 10.50
CA LEU A 427 12.31 -8.00 10.14
C LEU A 427 12.12 -8.41 8.68
N ASP A 428 13.09 -8.14 7.81
CA ASP A 428 13.05 -8.63 6.42
C ASP A 428 13.05 -10.18 6.37
N ASP A 429 13.67 -10.82 7.35
CA ASP A 429 13.86 -12.28 7.37
C ASP A 429 13.04 -12.98 8.46
N LEU A 430 12.21 -12.22 9.20
CA LEU A 430 11.43 -12.73 10.33
C LEU A 430 10.51 -13.91 9.96
N TYR A 431 9.95 -13.91 8.74
CA TYR A 431 9.12 -15.00 8.24
C TYR A 431 9.84 -16.35 8.28
N LEU A 432 11.11 -16.38 7.94
CA LEU A 432 11.90 -17.62 7.97
C LEU A 432 11.96 -18.23 9.39
N PHE A 433 12.10 -17.40 10.41
CA PHE A 433 12.18 -17.87 11.79
C PHE A 433 10.87 -18.46 12.33
N THR A 434 9.72 -18.10 11.73
CA THR A 434 8.43 -18.73 12.07
C THR A 434 8.26 -20.13 11.49
N LEU A 435 9.14 -20.55 10.58
CA LEU A 435 9.07 -21.85 9.91
C LEU A 435 10.07 -22.86 10.46
N VAL A 436 11.03 -22.43 11.30
CA VAL A 436 12.14 -23.26 11.77
C VAL A 436 12.09 -23.41 13.29
N ASP A 437 12.19 -24.66 13.75
CA ASP A 437 12.01 -24.99 15.16
C ASP A 437 13.09 -24.41 16.10
N LYS A 438 14.28 -24.09 15.59
CA LYS A 438 15.37 -23.59 16.41
C LYS A 438 16.24 -22.60 15.66
N SER A 439 16.40 -21.40 16.22
CA SER A 439 17.24 -20.33 15.63
C SER A 439 17.95 -19.51 16.71
N ILE A 440 19.11 -18.97 16.36
CA ILE A 440 19.84 -18.01 17.17
C ILE A 440 20.24 -16.83 16.31
N ILE A 441 20.07 -15.63 16.86
CA ILE A 441 20.48 -14.37 16.23
C ILE A 441 21.72 -13.88 16.98
N ILE A 442 22.83 -13.80 16.27
CA ILE A 442 24.14 -13.46 16.84
C ILE A 442 24.57 -12.11 16.32
N ASP A 443 24.93 -11.19 17.24
CA ASP A 443 25.59 -9.97 16.85
C ASP A 443 26.96 -10.27 16.24
N VAL A 444 27.34 -9.52 15.22
CA VAL A 444 28.63 -9.67 14.54
C VAL A 444 29.84 -9.58 15.46
N GLU A 445 29.71 -8.98 16.65
CA GLU A 445 30.76 -8.90 17.64
C GLU A 445 30.92 -10.20 18.46
N ASN A 446 29.95 -11.12 18.41
CA ASN A 446 29.87 -12.38 19.19
C ASN A 446 29.91 -13.64 18.31
N TYR A 447 30.53 -13.57 17.14
CA TYR A 447 30.59 -14.72 16.20
C TYR A 447 31.34 -15.95 16.72
N ASP A 448 32.18 -15.81 17.76
CA ASP A 448 32.84 -16.90 18.49
C ASP A 448 31.87 -17.92 19.08
N LYS A 449 30.61 -17.55 19.27
CA LYS A 449 29.54 -18.46 19.68
C LYS A 449 29.19 -19.52 18.64
N ILE A 450 29.55 -19.31 17.39
CA ILE A 450 29.33 -20.25 16.27
C ILE A 450 30.24 -21.48 16.43
N GLU A 451 31.47 -21.30 16.90
CA GLU A 451 32.46 -22.37 17.08
C GLU A 451 32.00 -23.49 18.02
N LYS A 452 31.04 -23.20 18.90
CA LYS A 452 30.51 -24.16 19.90
C LYS A 452 29.34 -25.01 19.37
N THR A 453 29.03 -24.93 18.07
CA THR A 453 27.94 -25.70 17.47
C THR A 453 28.45 -27.03 16.95
N GLU A 454 28.00 -28.13 17.53
CA GLU A 454 28.42 -29.49 17.18
C GLU A 454 27.59 -30.15 16.07
N SER A 455 26.52 -29.51 15.62
CA SER A 455 25.58 -30.07 14.64
C SER A 455 25.55 -29.27 13.36
N ASN A 456 25.08 -29.89 12.26
CA ASN A 456 24.83 -29.22 11.01
C ASN A 456 23.78 -28.09 11.17
N PHE A 457 23.93 -26.98 10.46
CA PHE A 457 23.05 -25.81 10.57
C PHE A 457 22.98 -25.00 9.27
N ILE A 458 22.01 -24.10 9.19
CA ILE A 458 21.94 -23.07 8.17
C ILE A 458 22.56 -21.79 8.73
N LEU A 459 23.58 -21.29 8.04
CA LEU A 459 24.20 -20.00 8.34
C LEU A 459 23.61 -18.93 7.45
N ILE A 460 23.16 -17.84 8.05
CA ILE A 460 22.65 -16.67 7.34
C ILE A 460 23.50 -15.46 7.74
N CYS A 461 24.13 -14.86 6.75
CA CYS A 461 24.96 -13.66 6.93
C CYS A 461 24.26 -12.44 6.35
N ASN A 462 23.91 -11.47 7.19
CA ASN A 462 23.33 -10.20 6.75
C ASN A 462 24.39 -9.30 6.10
N ASN A 463 23.98 -8.35 5.26
CA ASN A 463 24.90 -7.34 4.70
C ASN A 463 25.66 -6.61 5.81
N GLY A 464 26.90 -6.24 5.52
CA GLY A 464 27.79 -5.56 6.50
C GLY A 464 28.51 -6.50 7.46
N VAL A 465 28.31 -7.82 7.33
CA VAL A 465 29.03 -8.85 8.06
C VAL A 465 30.22 -9.32 7.25
N ASN A 466 31.40 -9.47 7.89
CA ASN A 466 32.57 -10.07 7.24
C ASN A 466 32.42 -11.59 7.18
N GLU A 467 31.84 -12.07 6.07
CA GLU A 467 31.52 -13.48 5.86
C GLU A 467 32.75 -14.36 5.83
N GLU A 468 33.89 -13.91 5.27
CA GLU A 468 35.13 -14.70 5.22
C GLU A 468 35.67 -14.97 6.62
N LYS A 469 35.62 -13.95 7.48
CA LYS A 469 36.00 -14.11 8.88
C LYS A 469 35.12 -15.12 9.61
N ILE A 470 33.79 -15.08 9.38
CA ILE A 470 32.87 -16.04 10.01
C ILE A 470 33.12 -17.43 9.47
N LYS A 471 33.27 -17.58 8.16
CA LYS A 471 33.53 -18.91 7.56
C LYS A 471 34.85 -19.52 8.03
N SER A 472 35.87 -18.72 8.32
CA SER A 472 37.16 -19.21 8.82
C SER A 472 37.12 -19.72 10.27
N THR A 473 36.07 -19.40 11.04
CA THR A 473 35.87 -19.92 12.40
C THR A 473 35.09 -21.24 12.44
N ILE A 474 34.50 -21.66 11.31
CA ILE A 474 33.66 -22.84 11.22
C ILE A 474 34.52 -24.04 10.78
N ASN A 475 34.57 -25.11 11.60
CA ASN A 475 35.21 -26.35 11.25
C ASN A 475 34.22 -27.29 10.54
N GLY A 476 34.12 -27.15 9.20
CA GLY A 476 33.17 -27.94 8.42
C GLY A 476 33.03 -27.46 6.97
N LYS A 477 32.29 -28.22 6.21
CA LYS A 477 32.01 -27.90 4.80
C LYS A 477 30.89 -26.87 4.70
N ILE A 478 31.16 -25.74 4.03
CA ILE A 478 30.21 -24.64 3.83
C ILE A 478 29.80 -24.60 2.37
N GLU A 479 28.48 -24.76 2.10
CA GLU A 479 27.92 -24.72 0.76
C GLU A 479 26.98 -23.50 0.62
N TYR A 480 27.23 -22.65 -0.39
CA TYR A 480 26.33 -21.53 -0.69
C TYR A 480 25.01 -22.06 -1.23
N VAL A 481 23.90 -21.59 -0.65
CA VAL A 481 22.53 -21.96 -1.08
C VAL A 481 21.98 -20.93 -2.03
N GLN A 482 21.78 -19.71 -1.54
CA GLN A 482 21.18 -18.62 -2.31
C GLN A 482 21.24 -17.29 -1.52
N ARG A 483 21.00 -16.19 -2.23
CA ARG A 483 20.78 -14.87 -1.60
C ARG A 483 19.29 -14.62 -1.38
N MET A 484 18.93 -14.08 -0.21
CA MET A 484 17.57 -13.66 0.13
C MET A 484 17.63 -12.30 0.84
N ASN A 485 16.83 -11.32 0.36
CA ASN A 485 16.91 -9.94 0.85
C ASN A 485 18.35 -9.38 0.82
N ALA A 486 18.83 -8.97 1.98
CA ALA A 486 20.19 -8.51 2.20
C ALA A 486 21.14 -9.61 2.73
N CYS A 487 20.71 -10.89 2.72
CA CYS A 487 21.43 -11.99 3.36
C CYS A 487 21.93 -13.02 2.36
N ASN A 488 23.12 -13.54 2.60
CA ASN A 488 23.62 -14.76 1.97
C ASN A 488 23.36 -15.96 2.88
N ILE A 489 22.88 -17.05 2.29
CA ILE A 489 22.48 -18.27 3.00
C ILE A 489 23.42 -19.40 2.62
N TYR A 490 23.90 -20.11 3.63
CA TYR A 490 24.80 -21.25 3.51
C TYR A 490 24.27 -22.45 4.29
N GLU A 491 24.50 -23.64 3.76
CA GLU A 491 24.38 -24.89 4.50
C GLU A 491 25.75 -25.26 5.03
N VAL A 492 25.82 -25.54 6.32
CA VAL A 492 27.06 -25.94 7.01
C VAL A 492 26.94 -27.37 7.49
N LYS A 493 27.90 -28.21 7.07
CA LYS A 493 28.07 -29.59 7.53
C LYS A 493 29.34 -29.64 8.37
N MET A 494 29.15 -29.84 9.67
CA MET A 494 30.29 -29.90 10.61
C MET A 494 31.10 -31.17 10.38
N ASP A 495 32.42 -31.06 10.46
CA ASP A 495 33.31 -32.21 10.49
C ASP A 495 33.14 -32.90 11.84
N VAL A 496 32.79 -34.21 11.83
CA VAL A 496 32.55 -35.04 13.03
C VAL A 496 33.88 -35.49 13.62
#